data_0ed6364540b65284621859761a1c89d0
#
_entry.id   0ed6364540b65284621859761a1c89d0
#
_cell.length_a   1.000
_cell.length_b   1.000
_cell.length_c   1.000
_cell.angle_alpha   90.00
_cell.angle_beta   90.00
_cell.angle_gamma   90.00
#
_symmetry.space_group_name_H-M   'P 1'
#
loop_
_entity.id
_entity.type
_entity.pdbx_description
1 polymer ?
#
loop_
_entity_poly.entity_id
_entity_poly.type
_entity_poly.pdbx_seq_one_letter_code
_entity_poly.pdbx_strand_id
1 'polypeptide(L)'
;MDAYPAVIPKRAYENGPEAMDWLVKAFGFREKDRRVENGRLTHGELDTGGGVIMLATPSPHYHGPKHHREECEIARSWHDVPYIIDGVLVYVDDVDAHFARAKAAGATILSPVEESGEGGKRYRAEDVEGHRWMFMGR
;
A
#
# COMPACT_ATOMS: atom_id res chain seq x y z
N MET A 1 7.48 -1.95 -25.51
CA MET A 1 6.38 -2.46 -24.68
C MET A 1 6.94 -3.11 -23.43
N ASP A 2 6.55 -2.60 -22.31
CA ASP A 2 7.04 -3.14 -21.05
C ASP A 2 6.35 -4.45 -20.72
N ALA A 3 7.15 -5.47 -20.46
CA ALA A 3 6.62 -6.74 -20.01
C ALA A 3 6.17 -6.61 -18.55
N TYR A 4 5.08 -7.28 -18.19
CA TYR A 4 4.68 -7.35 -16.79
C TYR A 4 5.65 -8.25 -16.03
N PRO A 5 5.92 -7.92 -14.74
CA PRO A 5 6.67 -8.83 -13.88
C PRO A 5 5.95 -10.17 -13.76
N ALA A 6 6.72 -11.23 -13.50
CA ALA A 6 6.13 -12.56 -13.35
C ALA A 6 5.22 -12.65 -12.12
N VAL A 7 5.48 -11.87 -11.09
CA VAL A 7 4.69 -11.84 -9.86
C VAL A 7 4.09 -10.45 -9.71
N ILE A 8 2.78 -10.38 -9.55
CA ILE A 8 2.06 -9.12 -9.38
C ILE A 8 1.14 -9.26 -8.17
N PRO A 9 1.40 -8.53 -7.08
CA PRO A 9 0.47 -8.49 -5.95
C PRO A 9 -0.86 -7.88 -6.36
N LYS A 10 -1.94 -8.42 -5.84
CA LYS A 10 -3.28 -7.86 -6.02
C LYS A 10 -3.85 -7.50 -4.66
N ARG A 11 -4.43 -6.31 -4.57
CA ARG A 11 -5.04 -5.85 -3.33
C ARG A 11 -6.46 -5.38 -3.58
N ALA A 12 -7.32 -5.65 -2.61
CA ALA A 12 -8.71 -5.22 -2.65
C ALA A 12 -8.87 -3.93 -1.85
N TYR A 13 -9.64 -3.00 -2.38
CA TYR A 13 -9.93 -1.71 -1.74
C TYR A 13 -11.42 -1.44 -1.74
N GLU A 14 -11.92 -0.82 -0.66
CA GLU A 14 -13.33 -0.40 -0.59
C GLU A 14 -13.60 0.74 -1.56
N ASN A 15 -12.72 1.74 -1.55
CA ASN A 15 -12.82 2.94 -2.38
C ASN A 15 -11.63 2.99 -3.34
N GLY A 16 -11.69 2.15 -4.37
CA GLY A 16 -10.56 1.93 -5.28
C GLY A 16 -10.00 3.19 -5.93
N PRO A 17 -10.84 4.04 -6.57
CA PRO A 17 -10.32 5.25 -7.22
C PRO A 17 -9.61 6.18 -6.25
N GLU A 18 -10.19 6.40 -5.07
CA GLU A 18 -9.59 7.27 -4.05
C GLU A 18 -8.30 6.67 -3.50
N ALA A 19 -8.28 5.35 -3.32
CA ALA A 19 -7.08 4.64 -2.86
C ALA A 19 -5.95 4.78 -3.88
N MET A 20 -6.24 4.64 -5.18
CA MET A 20 -5.24 4.84 -6.22
C MET A 20 -4.65 6.25 -6.17
N ASP A 21 -5.51 7.26 -6.06
CA ASP A 21 -5.05 8.65 -5.98
C ASP A 21 -4.14 8.87 -4.77
N TRP A 22 -4.53 8.30 -3.63
CA TRP A 22 -3.73 8.42 -2.41
C TRP A 22 -2.38 7.71 -2.53
N LEU A 23 -2.36 6.51 -3.09
CA LEU A 23 -1.12 5.74 -3.26
C LEU A 23 -0.13 6.45 -4.18
N VAL A 24 -0.63 7.09 -5.24
CA VAL A 24 0.21 7.91 -6.11
C VAL A 24 0.79 9.09 -5.34
N LYS A 25 -0.05 9.79 -4.58
CA LYS A 25 0.36 10.96 -3.81
C LYS A 25 1.34 10.60 -2.69
N ALA A 26 1.00 9.59 -1.91
CA ALA A 26 1.74 9.26 -0.69
C ALA A 26 3.01 8.46 -0.95
N PHE A 27 2.94 7.48 -1.85
CA PHE A 27 4.05 6.55 -2.07
C PHE A 27 4.82 6.81 -3.38
N GLY A 28 4.36 7.77 -4.18
CA GLY A 28 5.05 8.12 -5.41
C GLY A 28 4.88 7.11 -6.53
N PHE A 29 3.89 6.25 -6.45
CA PHE A 29 3.60 5.30 -7.52
C PHE A 29 3.06 6.03 -8.74
N ARG A 30 3.16 5.40 -9.92
CA ARG A 30 2.61 5.95 -11.16
C ARG A 30 1.44 5.10 -11.63
N GLU A 31 0.36 5.77 -11.99
CA GLU A 31 -0.81 5.08 -12.52
C GLU A 31 -0.51 4.55 -13.92
N LYS A 32 -0.78 3.27 -14.14
CA LYS A 32 -0.65 2.63 -15.46
C LYS A 32 -1.99 2.43 -16.14
N ASP A 33 -3.02 2.04 -15.40
CA ASP A 33 -4.34 1.81 -15.95
C ASP A 33 -5.37 1.98 -14.85
N ARG A 34 -6.55 2.42 -15.24
CA ARG A 34 -7.68 2.59 -14.32
C ARG A 34 -8.97 2.35 -15.08
N ARG A 35 -9.75 1.38 -14.62
CA ARG A 35 -11.10 1.10 -15.18
C ARG A 35 -12.10 1.22 -14.06
N VAL A 36 -13.06 2.12 -14.25
CA VAL A 36 -14.11 2.40 -13.28
C VAL A 36 -15.47 2.19 -13.94
N GLU A 37 -16.33 1.42 -13.28
CA GLU A 37 -17.70 1.19 -13.74
C GLU A 37 -18.64 1.48 -12.58
N ASN A 38 -19.57 2.41 -12.80
CA ASN A 38 -20.55 2.81 -11.78
C ASN A 38 -19.89 3.22 -10.47
N GLY A 39 -18.79 3.98 -10.55
CA GLY A 39 -18.04 4.43 -9.39
C GLY A 39 -17.16 3.41 -8.73
N ARG A 40 -17.17 2.17 -9.19
CA ARG A 40 -16.37 1.08 -8.63
C ARG A 40 -15.14 0.83 -9.47
N LEU A 41 -13.98 0.70 -8.83
CA LEU A 41 -12.75 0.33 -9.51
C LEU A 41 -12.81 -1.16 -9.88
N THR A 42 -12.96 -1.45 -11.16
CA THR A 42 -12.95 -2.85 -11.64
C THR A 42 -11.55 -3.35 -11.91
N HIS A 43 -10.63 -2.45 -12.21
CA HIS A 43 -9.22 -2.79 -12.43
C HIS A 43 -8.37 -1.53 -12.31
N GLY A 44 -7.31 -1.62 -11.52
CA GLY A 44 -6.31 -0.57 -11.40
C GLY A 44 -4.92 -1.15 -11.43
N GLU A 45 -3.98 -0.40 -11.99
CA GLU A 45 -2.57 -0.79 -12.04
C GLU A 45 -1.70 0.39 -11.66
N LEU A 46 -0.78 0.15 -10.76
CA LEU A 46 0.21 1.13 -10.34
C LEU A 46 1.61 0.57 -10.57
N ASP A 47 2.47 1.40 -11.15
CA ASP A 47 3.90 1.12 -11.27
C ASP A 47 4.58 1.59 -9.99
N THR A 48 5.26 0.68 -9.30
CA THR A 48 5.92 0.96 -8.02
C THR A 48 7.37 1.39 -8.17
N GLY A 49 7.88 1.44 -9.41
CA GLY A 49 9.27 1.80 -9.68
C GLY A 49 10.18 0.61 -9.95
N GLY A 50 9.64 -0.54 -10.16
CA GLY A 50 10.37 -1.79 -10.44
C GLY A 50 9.43 -2.97 -10.44
N GLY A 51 8.18 -2.72 -10.13
CA GLY A 51 7.14 -3.72 -10.13
C GLY A 51 5.78 -3.09 -10.41
N VAL A 52 4.77 -3.90 -10.35
CA VAL A 52 3.38 -3.49 -10.59
C VAL A 52 2.52 -4.05 -9.47
N ILE A 53 1.59 -3.24 -9.03
CA ILE A 53 0.53 -3.71 -8.13
C ILE A 53 -0.82 -3.51 -8.81
N MET A 54 -1.70 -4.48 -8.67
CA MET A 54 -3.05 -4.39 -9.21
C MET A 54 -4.06 -4.22 -8.08
N LEU A 55 -5.10 -3.44 -8.34
CA LEU A 55 -6.11 -3.11 -7.36
C LEU A 55 -7.50 -3.27 -7.96
N ALA A 56 -8.45 -3.61 -7.11
CA ALA A 56 -9.85 -3.61 -7.51
C ALA A 56 -10.73 -3.53 -6.26
N THR A 57 -11.97 -3.06 -6.45
CA THR A 57 -13.00 -3.16 -5.43
C THR A 57 -13.84 -4.39 -5.76
N PRO A 58 -13.68 -5.49 -5.01
CA PRO A 58 -14.28 -6.77 -5.40
C PRO A 58 -15.79 -6.83 -5.22
N SER A 59 -16.33 -6.06 -4.29
CA SER A 59 -17.74 -6.11 -3.93
C SER A 59 -18.11 -4.83 -3.17
N PRO A 60 -19.37 -4.34 -3.30
CA PRO A 60 -19.82 -3.22 -2.48
C PRO A 60 -19.88 -3.55 -0.98
N HIS A 61 -19.76 -4.82 -0.62
CA HIS A 61 -19.76 -5.27 0.78
C HIS A 61 -18.37 -5.59 1.31
N TYR A 62 -17.33 -5.35 0.53
CA TYR A 62 -15.96 -5.60 0.98
C TYR A 62 -15.56 -4.59 2.05
N HIS A 63 -14.95 -5.10 3.13
CA HIS A 63 -14.35 -4.29 4.18
C HIS A 63 -12.84 -4.48 4.17
N GLY A 64 -12.11 -3.37 4.05
CA GLY A 64 -10.66 -3.38 4.12
C GLY A 64 -10.14 -3.58 5.54
N PRO A 65 -8.82 -3.71 5.73
CA PRO A 65 -8.23 -3.98 7.04
C PRO A 65 -8.58 -2.97 8.12
N LYS A 66 -8.57 -1.69 7.79
CA LYS A 66 -8.89 -0.63 8.74
C LYS A 66 -10.34 -0.72 9.22
N HIS A 67 -11.26 -0.93 8.29
CA HIS A 67 -12.68 -1.09 8.60
C HIS A 67 -12.91 -2.36 9.43
N HIS A 68 -12.23 -3.45 9.07
CA HIS A 68 -12.32 -4.71 9.79
C HIS A 68 -11.90 -4.55 11.27
N ARG A 69 -10.84 -3.78 11.54
CA ARG A 69 -10.40 -3.51 12.91
C ARG A 69 -11.44 -2.77 13.75
N GLU A 70 -12.27 -1.96 13.12
CA GLU A 70 -13.32 -1.23 13.83
C GLU A 70 -14.43 -2.16 14.32
N GLU A 71 -14.63 -3.28 13.64
CA GLU A 71 -15.71 -4.23 13.92
C GLU A 71 -15.25 -5.51 14.61
N CYS A 72 -13.96 -5.75 14.69
CA CYS A 72 -13.42 -7.01 15.22
C CYS A 72 -12.32 -6.73 16.24
N GLU A 73 -12.58 -7.12 17.49
CA GLU A 73 -11.63 -6.89 18.58
C GLU A 73 -10.32 -7.62 18.38
N ILE A 74 -10.37 -8.84 17.87
CA ILE A 74 -9.16 -9.63 17.59
C ILE A 74 -8.32 -8.94 16.50
N ALA A 75 -8.97 -8.50 15.42
CA ALA A 75 -8.27 -7.79 14.35
C ALA A 75 -7.65 -6.49 14.85
N ARG A 76 -8.33 -5.81 15.77
CA ARG A 76 -7.81 -4.58 16.38
C ARG A 76 -6.50 -4.83 17.12
N SER A 77 -6.38 -5.97 17.79
CA SER A 77 -5.16 -6.29 18.54
C SER A 77 -3.94 -6.47 17.66
N TRP A 78 -4.13 -6.71 16.35
CA TRP A 78 -3.01 -6.89 15.42
C TRP A 78 -2.36 -5.57 15.00
N HIS A 79 -3.00 -4.45 15.30
CA HIS A 79 -2.52 -3.13 14.88
C HIS A 79 -1.11 -2.83 15.41
N ASP A 80 -0.82 -3.25 16.63
CA ASP A 80 0.45 -2.93 17.29
C ASP A 80 1.62 -3.79 16.81
N VAL A 81 1.35 -4.78 15.97
CA VAL A 81 2.40 -5.66 15.45
C VAL A 81 2.49 -5.46 13.94
N PRO A 82 3.46 -4.67 13.45
CA PRO A 82 3.48 -4.23 12.05
C PRO A 82 3.74 -5.33 11.02
N TYR A 83 4.12 -6.51 11.45
CA TYR A 83 4.45 -7.62 10.55
C TYR A 83 3.55 -8.85 10.73
N ILE A 84 2.49 -8.76 11.53
CA ILE A 84 1.63 -9.92 11.79
C ILE A 84 0.65 -10.20 10.66
N ILE A 85 0.34 -9.20 9.85
CA ILE A 85 -0.51 -9.34 8.67
C ILE A 85 0.38 -9.23 7.44
N ASP A 86 -0.10 -9.71 6.32
CA ASP A 86 0.65 -9.61 5.07
C ASP A 86 0.96 -8.15 4.71
N GLY A 87 1.95 -7.98 3.85
CA GLY A 87 2.33 -6.66 3.36
C GLY A 87 3.06 -6.78 2.05
N VAL A 88 3.31 -5.65 1.43
CA VAL A 88 4.10 -5.57 0.21
C VAL A 88 5.37 -4.79 0.51
N LEU A 89 6.50 -5.37 0.14
CA LEU A 89 7.81 -4.73 0.25
C LEU A 89 8.13 -4.07 -1.09
N VAL A 90 8.49 -2.79 -1.03
CA VAL A 90 8.91 -2.02 -2.21
C VAL A 90 10.27 -1.43 -1.94
N TYR A 91 11.21 -1.63 -2.85
CA TYR A 91 12.51 -0.95 -2.78
C TYR A 91 12.39 0.45 -3.36
N VAL A 92 12.96 1.42 -2.68
CA VAL A 92 12.95 2.83 -3.09
C VAL A 92 14.35 3.40 -3.00
N ASP A 93 14.63 4.45 -3.76
CA ASP A 93 15.98 5.01 -3.83
C ASP A 93 16.34 5.85 -2.60
N ASP A 94 15.40 6.64 -2.09
CA ASP A 94 15.62 7.52 -0.94
C ASP A 94 14.53 7.25 0.11
N VAL A 95 14.85 6.41 1.08
CA VAL A 95 13.90 6.00 2.12
C VAL A 95 13.45 7.17 2.97
N ASP A 96 14.37 8.07 3.33
CA ASP A 96 14.04 9.21 4.19
C ASP A 96 13.07 10.17 3.50
N ALA A 97 13.32 10.47 2.23
CA ALA A 97 12.41 11.32 1.45
C ALA A 97 11.06 10.65 1.25
N HIS A 98 11.05 9.34 0.98
CA HIS A 98 9.83 8.57 0.82
C HIS A 98 8.99 8.58 2.09
N PHE A 99 9.62 8.36 3.23
CA PHE A 99 8.98 8.42 4.55
C PHE A 99 8.33 9.77 4.80
N ALA A 100 9.07 10.86 4.56
CA ALA A 100 8.55 12.21 4.77
C ALA A 100 7.33 12.49 3.90
N ARG A 101 7.37 12.05 2.64
CA ARG A 101 6.25 12.19 1.71
C ARG A 101 5.02 11.41 2.17
N ALA A 102 5.21 10.16 2.54
CA ALA A 102 4.12 9.31 3.00
C ALA A 102 3.47 9.87 4.27
N LYS A 103 4.29 10.29 5.23
CA LYS A 103 3.80 10.87 6.48
C LYS A 103 3.02 12.15 6.23
N ALA A 104 3.52 13.02 5.36
CA ALA A 104 2.83 14.26 5.02
C ALA A 104 1.48 14.01 4.34
N ALA A 105 1.34 12.92 3.61
CA ALA A 105 0.10 12.54 2.94
C ALA A 105 -0.88 11.78 3.85
N GLY A 106 -0.52 11.57 5.12
CA GLY A 106 -1.42 10.96 6.10
C GLY A 106 -1.27 9.47 6.30
N ALA A 107 -0.17 8.86 5.83
CA ALA A 107 0.08 7.44 6.08
C ALA A 107 0.22 7.19 7.58
N THR A 108 -0.33 6.08 8.04
CA THR A 108 -0.13 5.63 9.42
C THR A 108 1.22 4.95 9.51
N ILE A 109 2.14 5.54 10.25
CA ILE A 109 3.49 4.98 10.39
C ILE A 109 3.46 3.87 11.43
N LEU A 110 3.80 2.66 11.02
CA LEU A 110 3.84 1.49 11.90
C LEU A 110 5.22 1.32 12.54
N SER A 111 6.27 1.63 11.79
CA SER A 111 7.61 1.72 12.34
C SER A 111 8.36 2.83 11.60
N PRO A 112 9.10 3.67 12.33
CA PRO A 112 9.85 4.77 11.73
C PRO A 112 11.01 4.24 10.89
N VAL A 113 11.69 5.14 10.21
CA VAL A 113 12.91 4.77 9.47
C VAL A 113 13.93 4.22 10.46
N GLU A 114 14.42 3.02 10.17
CA GLU A 114 15.41 2.33 10.99
C GLU A 114 16.38 1.57 10.10
N GLU A 115 17.56 1.28 10.63
CA GLU A 115 18.51 0.43 9.92
C GLU A 115 17.97 -0.98 9.86
N SER A 116 18.00 -1.59 8.66
CA SER A 116 17.73 -3.01 8.55
C SER A 116 19.02 -3.77 8.90
N GLY A 117 18.88 -5.00 9.36
CA GLY A 117 20.05 -5.83 9.64
C GLY A 117 20.86 -6.20 8.39
N GLU A 118 20.42 -5.80 7.21
CA GLU A 118 21.02 -6.18 5.93
C GLU A 118 21.61 -5.00 5.16
N GLY A 119 21.82 -3.87 5.83
CA GLY A 119 22.59 -2.76 5.27
C GLY A 119 21.80 -1.65 4.60
N GLY A 120 20.52 -1.66 4.65
CA GLY A 120 19.68 -0.57 4.16
C GLY A 120 18.80 -0.02 5.27
N LYS A 121 18.12 1.07 4.98
CA LYS A 121 17.08 1.61 5.87
C LYS A 121 15.72 1.12 5.43
N ARG A 122 14.80 1.05 6.37
CA ARG A 122 13.42 0.65 6.09
C ARG A 122 12.43 1.37 6.98
N TYR A 123 11.19 1.44 6.56
CA TYR A 123 10.09 1.82 7.43
C TYR A 123 8.82 1.07 7.01
N ARG A 124 7.83 1.05 7.88
CA ARG A 124 6.55 0.40 7.61
C ARG A 124 5.41 1.38 7.80
N ALA A 125 4.40 1.26 6.95
CA ALA A 125 3.25 2.15 6.99
C ALA A 125 1.98 1.42 6.57
N GLU A 126 0.84 1.94 7.02
CA GLU A 126 -0.46 1.56 6.49
C GLU A 126 -0.92 2.63 5.52
N ASP A 127 -1.57 2.17 4.47
CA ASP A 127 -2.20 3.09 3.52
C ASP A 127 -3.57 3.56 4.04
N VAL A 128 -4.29 4.29 3.19
CA VAL A 128 -5.55 4.94 3.54
C VAL A 128 -6.63 3.94 4.01
N GLU A 129 -6.53 2.67 3.58
CA GLU A 129 -7.49 1.64 3.96
C GLU A 129 -6.91 0.60 4.92
N GLY A 130 -5.69 0.82 5.41
CA GLY A 130 -5.07 -0.05 6.39
C GLY A 130 -4.28 -1.21 5.83
N HIS A 131 -4.08 -1.28 4.52
CA HIS A 131 -3.15 -2.24 3.95
C HIS A 131 -1.72 -1.85 4.32
N ARG A 132 -0.88 -2.84 4.51
CA ARG A 132 0.48 -2.64 5.02
C ARG A 132 1.53 -2.71 3.93
N TRP A 133 2.52 -1.84 4.10
CA TRP A 133 3.63 -1.67 3.17
C TRP A 133 4.92 -1.55 3.95
N MET A 134 5.98 -2.12 3.41
CA MET A 134 7.32 -1.86 3.89
C MET A 134 8.13 -1.25 2.76
N PHE A 135 8.85 -0.18 3.04
CA PHE A 135 9.71 0.48 2.07
C PHE A 135 11.15 0.37 2.53
N MET A 136 12.01 -0.02 1.62
CA MET A 136 13.39 -0.35 1.93
C MET A 136 14.33 0.28 0.92
N GLY A 137 15.47 0.76 1.38
CA GLY A 137 16.52 1.28 0.51
C GLY A 137 17.31 0.17 -0.15
N ARG A 138 17.83 0.46 -1.33
CA ARG A 138 18.70 -0.44 -2.08
C ARG A 138 20.14 -0.28 -1.62
#